data_27ee11fdc0343db21e4391835f59ec8a
#
_entry.id   27ee11fdc0343db21e4391835f59ec8a
#
_cell.length_a   1.000
_cell.length_b   1.000
_cell.length_c   1.000
_cell.angle_alpha   90.00
_cell.angle_beta   90.00
_cell.angle_gamma   90.00
#
_symmetry.space_group_name_H-M   'P 1'
#
loop_
_entity.id
_entity.type
_entity.pdbx_description
1 polymer ?
#
loop_
_entity_poly.entity_id
_entity_poly.type
_entity_poly.pdbx_seq_one_letter_code
_entity_poly.pdbx_strand_id
1 'polypeptide(L)'
;RPDEKKDPGDLYMSLFFHIFVIIGIRAETARKGMHNNRTDCFNTPDFMAGIYIHIPFCKSKCHYCDFYSCTLLAKKEAVLAAVADELACRAGFLQGEPVRTVYVGGGTPSLCTPSELGALIGRIRDVYDVSGLQEVTVEANPDDLTADWLTALRVEGVNRLSIGIQSFIDRDLRWMHRRHDAASAVRAVGEAQRAGFENLT
;
A
#
# COMPACT_ATOMS: atom_id res chain seq x y z
N ARG A 1 -22.52 -39.31 -6.43
CA ARG A 1 -21.76 -38.34 -5.59
C ARG A 1 -22.44 -37.01 -5.77
N PRO A 2 -22.87 -36.30 -4.70
CA PRO A 2 -23.48 -34.98 -4.86
C PRO A 2 -22.39 -33.97 -5.25
N ASP A 3 -22.70 -33.13 -6.24
CA ASP A 3 -21.90 -32.00 -6.67
C ASP A 3 -21.68 -31.06 -5.48
N GLU A 4 -20.44 -30.93 -5.05
CA GLU A 4 -20.01 -29.83 -4.18
C GLU A 4 -20.23 -28.53 -4.93
N LYS A 5 -21.32 -27.85 -4.59
CA LYS A 5 -21.52 -26.46 -5.01
C LYS A 5 -20.40 -25.64 -4.40
N LYS A 6 -19.37 -25.33 -5.20
CA LYS A 6 -18.35 -24.36 -4.83
C LYS A 6 -19.05 -23.05 -4.44
N ASP A 7 -18.77 -22.57 -3.24
CA ASP A 7 -19.23 -21.27 -2.78
C ASP A 7 -18.84 -20.22 -3.80
N PRO A 8 -19.79 -19.37 -4.28
CA PRO A 8 -19.45 -18.26 -5.18
C PRO A 8 -18.31 -17.38 -4.65
N GLY A 9 -18.12 -17.31 -3.33
CA GLY A 9 -16.99 -16.65 -2.69
C GLY A 9 -15.64 -17.28 -3.02
N ASP A 10 -15.56 -18.61 -3.16
CA ASP A 10 -14.32 -19.31 -3.51
C ASP A 10 -13.94 -19.13 -4.97
N LEU A 11 -14.93 -19.01 -5.87
CA LEU A 11 -14.67 -18.74 -7.29
C LEU A 11 -14.18 -17.30 -7.51
N TYR A 12 -14.74 -16.33 -6.78
CA TYR A 12 -14.25 -14.94 -6.78
C TYR A 12 -12.84 -14.82 -6.22
N MET A 13 -12.52 -15.50 -5.14
CA MET A 13 -11.16 -15.54 -4.58
C MET A 13 -10.16 -16.16 -5.56
N SER A 14 -10.51 -17.24 -6.27
CA SER A 14 -9.62 -17.90 -7.24
C SER A 14 -9.30 -17.04 -8.47
N LEU A 15 -10.19 -16.14 -8.89
CA LEU A 15 -9.95 -15.22 -10.01
C LEU A 15 -9.15 -13.96 -9.62
N PHE A 16 -9.10 -13.61 -8.33
CA PHE A 16 -8.45 -12.40 -7.82
C PHE A 16 -7.03 -12.63 -7.25
N PHE A 17 -6.57 -13.88 -7.11
CA PHE A 17 -5.24 -14.21 -6.60
C PHE A 17 -4.06 -13.72 -7.47
N HIS A 18 -4.32 -13.02 -8.57
CA HIS A 18 -3.28 -12.58 -9.50
C HIS A 18 -3.01 -11.07 -9.52
N ILE A 19 -3.58 -10.26 -8.60
CA ILE A 19 -3.48 -8.79 -8.71
C ILE A 19 -3.22 -8.09 -7.36
N PHE A 20 -2.78 -8.76 -6.33
CA PHE A 20 -2.50 -8.09 -5.05
C PHE A 20 -1.14 -7.39 -5.01
N VAL A 21 -0.24 -7.73 -5.92
CA VAL A 21 1.07 -7.10 -6.04
C VAL A 21 1.25 -6.57 -7.46
N ILE A 22 1.30 -5.24 -7.61
CA ILE A 22 1.64 -4.59 -8.86
C ILE A 22 3.10 -4.15 -8.76
N ILE A 23 3.94 -4.72 -9.61
CA ILE A 23 5.34 -4.34 -9.73
C ILE A 23 5.45 -3.56 -11.03
N GLY A 24 5.90 -2.31 -10.96
CA GLY A 24 5.99 -1.42 -12.08
C GLY A 24 7.37 -0.81 -12.24
N ILE A 25 7.77 -0.59 -13.48
CA ILE A 25 8.95 0.19 -13.85
C ILE A 25 8.42 1.49 -14.44
N ARG A 26 8.75 2.63 -13.82
CA ARG A 26 8.41 3.96 -14.35
C ARG A 26 9.66 4.56 -14.97
N ALA A 27 9.57 4.92 -16.26
CA ALA A 27 10.59 5.76 -16.88
C ALA A 27 10.41 7.20 -16.39
N GLU A 28 11.43 7.79 -15.77
CA GLU A 28 11.46 9.23 -15.57
C GLU A 28 11.71 9.90 -16.92
N THR A 29 10.77 10.77 -17.34
CA THR A 29 10.98 11.59 -18.53
C THR A 29 12.14 12.55 -18.26
N ALA A 30 13.28 12.28 -18.88
CA ALA A 30 14.42 13.20 -18.88
C ALA A 30 13.94 14.61 -19.22
N ARG A 31 14.17 15.56 -18.32
CA ARG A 31 14.03 17.00 -18.63
C ARG A 31 14.97 17.29 -19.77
N LYS A 32 14.44 17.64 -20.94
CA LYS A 32 15.18 18.10 -22.10
C LYS A 32 15.97 19.35 -21.72
N GLY A 33 17.22 19.19 -21.33
CA GLY A 33 18.25 20.22 -21.47
C GLY A 33 18.79 20.09 -22.87
N MET A 34 18.48 21.07 -23.75
CA MET A 34 19.11 21.21 -25.06
C MET A 34 20.59 21.48 -24.89
N HIS A 35 21.44 20.48 -25.15
CA HIS A 35 22.82 20.74 -25.60
C HIS A 35 23.16 19.74 -26.72
N ASN A 36 23.47 20.33 -27.87
CA ASN A 36 24.03 19.68 -29.05
C ASN A 36 25.38 19.02 -28.72
N ASN A 37 25.44 17.67 -28.73
CA ASN A 37 26.58 16.95 -29.25
C ASN A 37 26.16 15.51 -29.59
N ARG A 38 26.35 15.17 -30.87
CA ARG A 38 26.05 13.84 -31.44
C ARG A 38 27.15 12.87 -31.01
N THR A 39 27.00 12.16 -29.91
CA THR A 39 27.68 10.85 -29.66
C THR A 39 27.21 10.08 -28.43
N ASP A 40 26.24 10.56 -27.64
CA ASP A 40 25.73 9.77 -26.47
C ASP A 40 24.28 9.35 -26.67
N CYS A 41 24.07 8.35 -27.54
CA CYS A 41 22.73 7.82 -27.86
C CYS A 41 22.25 6.69 -26.91
N PHE A 42 22.85 6.48 -25.75
CA PHE A 42 22.41 5.49 -24.78
C PHE A 42 22.45 6.03 -23.34
N ASN A 43 21.81 7.20 -23.12
CA ASN A 43 21.34 7.49 -21.79
C ASN A 43 20.07 6.63 -21.60
N THR A 44 20.22 5.45 -21.01
CA THR A 44 19.08 4.64 -20.56
C THR A 44 18.22 5.53 -19.67
N PRO A 45 16.92 5.67 -19.94
CA PRO A 45 16.06 6.40 -19.01
C PRO A 45 16.22 5.76 -17.63
N ASP A 46 16.39 6.56 -16.57
CA ASP A 46 16.40 6.07 -15.21
C ASP A 46 15.06 5.38 -14.94
N PHE A 47 15.06 4.07 -15.07
CA PHE A 47 13.90 3.26 -14.71
C PHE A 47 13.83 3.19 -13.20
N MET A 48 12.68 3.51 -12.61
CA MET A 48 12.42 3.38 -11.19
C MET A 48 11.42 2.27 -10.96
N ALA A 49 11.85 1.21 -10.27
CA ALA A 49 10.97 0.15 -9.89
C ALA A 49 10.21 0.50 -8.60
N GLY A 50 8.92 0.19 -8.59
CA GLY A 50 8.05 0.32 -7.43
C GLY A 50 7.19 -0.91 -7.22
N ILE A 51 6.88 -1.22 -5.96
CA ILE A 51 5.99 -2.32 -5.58
C ILE A 51 4.74 -1.71 -4.94
N TYR A 52 3.57 -2.03 -5.48
CA TYR A 52 2.29 -1.74 -4.86
C TYR A 52 1.70 -3.02 -4.28
N ILE A 53 1.31 -2.98 -3.01
CA ILE A 53 0.59 -4.07 -2.33
C ILE A 53 -0.85 -3.60 -2.06
N HIS A 54 -1.82 -4.39 -2.51
CA HIS A 54 -3.23 -4.13 -2.26
C HIS A 54 -3.74 -4.90 -1.06
N ILE A 55 -4.20 -4.19 -0.03
CA ILE A 55 -4.88 -4.77 1.14
C ILE A 55 -6.39 -4.58 0.99
N PRO A 56 -7.15 -5.62 0.63
CA PRO A 56 -8.56 -5.47 0.23
C PRO A 56 -9.54 -5.44 1.40
N PHE A 57 -9.15 -4.97 2.57
CA PHE A 57 -10.00 -5.01 3.76
C PHE A 57 -10.38 -3.63 4.25
N CYS A 58 -11.68 -3.49 4.60
CA CYS A 58 -12.23 -2.30 5.26
C CYS A 58 -13.12 -2.74 6.44
N LYS A 59 -13.20 -1.95 7.53
CA LYS A 59 -14.19 -2.18 8.59
C LYS A 59 -15.62 -1.87 8.11
N SER A 60 -15.76 -0.89 7.21
CA SER A 60 -17.03 -0.50 6.58
C SER A 60 -16.77 0.07 5.19
N LYS A 61 -17.73 -0.04 4.28
CA LYS A 61 -17.66 0.61 2.97
C LYS A 61 -18.14 2.04 3.05
N CYS A 62 -17.35 2.95 2.49
CA CYS A 62 -17.75 4.35 2.27
C CYS A 62 -18.66 4.44 1.04
N HIS A 63 -19.61 5.39 1.03
CA HIS A 63 -20.60 5.50 -0.04
C HIS A 63 -20.00 5.88 -1.40
N TYR A 64 -18.84 6.51 -1.41
CA TYR A 64 -18.18 6.99 -2.64
C TYR A 64 -17.08 6.02 -3.13
N CYS A 65 -16.75 4.97 -2.36
CA CYS A 65 -15.55 4.18 -2.63
C CYS A 65 -15.83 3.09 -3.67
N ASP A 66 -15.08 3.15 -4.76
CA ASP A 66 -15.15 2.21 -5.88
C ASP A 66 -13.96 1.22 -5.90
N PHE A 67 -13.05 1.34 -4.93
CA PHE A 67 -11.94 0.40 -4.79
C PHE A 67 -12.43 -1.00 -4.42
N TYR A 68 -11.72 -2.00 -4.95
CA TYR A 68 -11.95 -3.37 -4.53
C TYR A 68 -11.63 -3.53 -3.05
N SER A 69 -12.66 -3.80 -2.26
CA SER A 69 -12.52 -4.03 -0.83
C SER A 69 -13.68 -4.85 -0.27
N CYS A 70 -13.42 -5.59 0.78
CA CYS A 70 -14.43 -6.38 1.50
C CYS A 70 -14.32 -6.16 3.01
N THR A 71 -15.38 -6.57 3.74
CA THR A 71 -15.44 -6.48 5.20
C THR A 71 -15.17 -7.82 5.89
N LEU A 72 -14.77 -8.85 5.15
CA LEU A 72 -14.51 -10.22 5.66
C LEU A 72 -13.11 -10.31 6.28
N LEU A 73 -12.92 -9.67 7.43
CA LEU A 73 -11.61 -9.61 8.11
C LEU A 73 -11.07 -10.99 8.53
N ALA A 74 -11.93 -11.99 8.68
CA ALA A 74 -11.52 -13.36 9.00
C ALA A 74 -10.58 -13.98 7.93
N LYS A 75 -10.57 -13.45 6.69
CA LYS A 75 -9.66 -13.90 5.62
C LYS A 75 -8.36 -13.12 5.56
N LYS A 76 -8.14 -12.13 6.43
CA LYS A 76 -6.98 -11.23 6.36
C LYS A 76 -5.65 -11.98 6.39
N GLU A 77 -5.47 -12.88 7.34
CA GLU A 77 -4.24 -13.67 7.49
C GLU A 77 -3.91 -14.48 6.23
N ALA A 78 -4.90 -15.18 5.68
CA ALA A 78 -4.73 -15.98 4.46
C ALA A 78 -4.37 -15.11 3.25
N VAL A 79 -4.93 -13.89 3.14
CA VAL A 79 -4.60 -12.95 2.07
C VAL A 79 -3.18 -12.40 2.24
N LEU A 80 -2.76 -12.04 3.45
CA LEU A 80 -1.40 -11.57 3.71
C LEU A 80 -0.36 -12.66 3.37
N ALA A 81 -0.64 -13.91 3.72
CA ALA A 81 0.22 -15.04 3.33
C ALA A 81 0.29 -15.19 1.81
N ALA A 82 -0.84 -15.12 1.10
CA ALA A 82 -0.87 -15.18 -0.36
C ALA A 82 -0.11 -14.02 -1.03
N VAL A 83 -0.17 -12.81 -0.47
CA VAL A 83 0.62 -11.65 -0.93
C VAL A 83 2.11 -11.91 -0.77
N ALA A 84 2.54 -12.49 0.36
CA ALA A 84 3.93 -12.85 0.59
C ALA A 84 4.43 -13.92 -0.40
N ASP A 85 3.59 -14.90 -0.73
CA ASP A 85 3.89 -15.91 -1.75
C ASP A 85 3.94 -15.31 -3.16
N GLU A 86 3.02 -14.39 -3.49
CA GLU A 86 3.01 -13.70 -4.78
C GLU A 86 4.29 -12.86 -4.97
N LEU A 87 4.75 -12.15 -3.94
CA LEU A 87 6.02 -11.42 -3.98
C LEU A 87 7.18 -12.37 -4.36
N ALA A 88 7.23 -13.56 -3.75
CA ALA A 88 8.26 -14.54 -4.09
C ALA A 88 8.13 -15.08 -5.53
N CYS A 89 6.91 -15.42 -5.95
CA CYS A 89 6.67 -15.93 -7.30
C CYS A 89 7.05 -14.92 -8.38
N ARG A 90 6.98 -13.61 -8.07
CA ARG A 90 7.31 -12.52 -8.98
C ARG A 90 8.76 -12.01 -8.86
N ALA A 91 9.64 -12.71 -8.15
CA ALA A 91 11.02 -12.28 -7.90
C ALA A 91 11.77 -11.83 -9.16
N GLY A 92 11.59 -12.52 -10.29
CA GLY A 92 12.25 -12.18 -11.56
C GLY A 92 11.60 -11.04 -12.36
N PHE A 93 10.48 -10.48 -11.91
CA PHE A 93 9.72 -9.52 -12.72
C PHE A 93 10.49 -8.21 -12.97
N LEU A 94 11.24 -7.74 -11.98
CA LEU A 94 12.02 -6.51 -12.07
C LEU A 94 13.37 -6.68 -12.78
N GLN A 95 13.76 -7.90 -13.18
CA GLN A 95 15.00 -8.19 -13.91
C GLN A 95 16.26 -7.60 -13.25
N GLY A 96 16.27 -7.49 -11.91
CA GLY A 96 17.38 -6.93 -11.14
C GLY A 96 17.33 -5.42 -10.92
N GLU A 97 16.32 -4.72 -11.43
CA GLU A 97 16.14 -3.30 -11.14
C GLU A 97 15.88 -3.05 -9.64
N PRO A 98 16.60 -2.13 -8.99
CA PRO A 98 16.42 -1.83 -7.58
C PRO A 98 15.05 -1.19 -7.31
N VAL A 99 14.38 -1.67 -6.26
CA VAL A 99 13.12 -1.09 -5.77
C VAL A 99 13.38 0.27 -5.12
N ARG A 100 12.70 1.29 -5.60
CA ARG A 100 12.78 2.66 -5.07
C ARG A 100 11.63 3.00 -4.13
N THR A 101 10.45 2.45 -4.39
CA THR A 101 9.26 2.74 -3.61
C THR A 101 8.45 1.48 -3.31
N VAL A 102 7.88 1.42 -2.12
CA VAL A 102 6.86 0.44 -1.73
C VAL A 102 5.62 1.20 -1.29
N TYR A 103 4.48 0.85 -1.85
CA TYR A 103 3.20 1.47 -1.50
C TYR A 103 2.20 0.39 -1.08
N VAL A 104 1.74 0.45 0.16
CA VAL A 104 0.70 -0.44 0.68
C VAL A 104 -0.60 0.34 0.76
N GLY A 105 -1.55 -0.01 -0.11
CA GLY A 105 -2.81 0.70 -0.26
C GLY A 105 -4.01 -0.21 -0.46
N GLY A 106 -5.10 0.35 -0.96
CA GLY A 106 -6.30 -0.38 -1.38
C GLY A 106 -7.54 -0.12 -0.53
N GLY A 107 -7.93 -1.07 0.31
CA GLY A 107 -9.05 -0.88 1.24
C GLY A 107 -8.62 -0.03 2.44
N THR A 108 -8.04 -0.65 3.45
CA THR A 108 -7.57 0.02 4.67
C THR A 108 -6.37 -0.73 5.25
N PRO A 109 -5.15 -0.46 4.77
CA PRO A 109 -3.93 -1.12 5.29
C PRO A 109 -3.70 -0.95 6.78
N SER A 110 -4.18 0.15 7.38
CA SER A 110 -4.11 0.37 8.84
C SER A 110 -4.93 -0.62 9.69
N LEU A 111 -5.67 -1.54 9.06
CA LEU A 111 -6.26 -2.71 9.74
C LEU A 111 -5.27 -3.84 10.00
N CYS A 112 -4.12 -3.78 9.37
CA CYS A 112 -3.01 -4.67 9.67
C CYS A 112 -2.25 -4.16 10.89
N THR A 113 -1.73 -5.08 11.70
CA THR A 113 -0.78 -4.73 12.73
C THR A 113 0.55 -4.26 12.11
N PRO A 114 1.34 -3.44 12.81
CA PRO A 114 2.67 -3.07 12.31
C PRO A 114 3.53 -4.28 11.97
N SER A 115 3.49 -5.36 12.76
CA SER A 115 4.23 -6.58 12.50
C SER A 115 3.75 -7.33 11.24
N GLU A 116 2.46 -7.34 10.92
CA GLU A 116 1.94 -7.89 9.67
C GLU A 116 2.45 -7.11 8.46
N LEU A 117 2.45 -5.77 8.53
CA LEU A 117 3.01 -4.91 7.48
C LEU A 117 4.52 -5.09 7.38
N GLY A 118 5.20 -5.15 8.52
CA GLY A 118 6.64 -5.40 8.62
C GLY A 118 7.05 -6.74 7.97
N ALA A 119 6.26 -7.79 8.16
CA ALA A 119 6.49 -9.09 7.53
C ALA A 119 6.43 -9.00 5.99
N LEU A 120 5.48 -8.25 5.42
CA LEU A 120 5.42 -8.01 3.97
C LEU A 120 6.60 -7.17 3.47
N ILE A 121 6.99 -6.12 4.20
CA ILE A 121 8.15 -5.29 3.88
C ILE A 121 9.45 -6.13 3.98
N GLY A 122 9.55 -6.97 5.00
CA GLY A 122 10.66 -7.94 5.15
C GLY A 122 10.73 -8.89 3.96
N ARG A 123 9.58 -9.43 3.52
CA ARG A 123 9.52 -10.31 2.34
C ARG A 123 10.02 -9.60 1.07
N ILE A 124 9.71 -8.31 0.90
CA ILE A 124 10.25 -7.52 -0.22
C ILE A 124 11.78 -7.43 -0.12
N ARG A 125 12.32 -7.16 1.08
CA ARG A 125 13.77 -7.08 1.30
C ARG A 125 14.50 -8.40 1.04
N ASP A 126 13.84 -9.54 1.30
CA ASP A 126 14.40 -10.87 1.06
C ASP A 126 14.42 -11.25 -0.42
N VAL A 127 13.49 -10.71 -1.22
CA VAL A 127 13.24 -11.16 -2.60
C VAL A 127 13.82 -10.21 -3.63
N TYR A 128 13.83 -8.89 -3.35
CA TYR A 128 14.21 -7.85 -4.31
C TYR A 128 15.42 -7.05 -3.86
N ASP A 129 16.12 -6.46 -4.81
CA ASP A 129 17.15 -5.48 -4.51
C ASP A 129 16.48 -4.18 -3.99
N VAL A 130 16.67 -3.90 -2.71
CA VAL A 130 16.17 -2.69 -2.03
C VAL A 130 17.26 -1.67 -1.71
N SER A 131 18.43 -1.79 -2.32
CA SER A 131 19.55 -0.86 -2.11
C SER A 131 19.20 0.60 -2.48
N GLY A 132 18.19 0.75 -3.35
CA GLY A 132 17.65 2.03 -3.78
C GLY A 132 16.39 2.48 -3.06
N LEU A 133 15.92 1.76 -2.02
CA LEU A 133 14.61 2.04 -1.38
C LEU A 133 14.62 3.38 -0.65
N GLN A 134 13.77 4.29 -1.10
CA GLN A 134 13.65 5.66 -0.59
C GLN A 134 12.33 5.87 0.16
N GLU A 135 11.25 5.25 -0.29
CA GLU A 135 9.92 5.48 0.25
C GLU A 135 9.18 4.16 0.51
N VAL A 136 8.64 4.04 1.71
CA VAL A 136 7.66 3.01 2.09
C VAL A 136 6.42 3.73 2.59
N THR A 137 5.37 3.72 1.78
CA THR A 137 4.10 4.38 2.08
C THR A 137 3.06 3.37 2.56
N VAL A 138 2.29 3.75 3.57
CA VAL A 138 1.10 3.01 4.02
C VAL A 138 -0.11 3.93 4.05
N GLU A 139 -1.22 3.47 3.46
CA GLU A 139 -2.53 4.15 3.60
C GLU A 139 -3.16 3.84 4.95
N ALA A 140 -3.77 4.85 5.56
CA ALA A 140 -4.38 4.70 6.86
C ALA A 140 -5.68 5.52 7.00
N ASN A 141 -6.60 5.01 7.81
CA ASN A 141 -7.73 5.80 8.28
C ASN A 141 -7.38 6.53 9.58
N PRO A 142 -7.84 7.77 9.79
CA PRO A 142 -7.55 8.55 11.00
C PRO A 142 -7.88 7.82 12.29
N ASP A 143 -8.97 7.05 12.33
CA ASP A 143 -9.45 6.34 13.51
C ASP A 143 -8.68 5.04 13.84
N ASP A 144 -7.77 4.63 12.99
CA ASP A 144 -6.88 3.49 13.25
C ASP A 144 -5.48 3.92 13.78
N LEU A 145 -5.15 5.23 13.70
CA LEU A 145 -3.85 5.77 14.07
C LEU A 145 -3.75 6.02 15.58
N THR A 146 -3.04 5.14 16.27
CA THR A 146 -2.65 5.31 17.69
C THR A 146 -1.15 5.56 17.78
N ALA A 147 -0.69 6.20 18.86
CA ALA A 147 0.73 6.47 19.10
C ALA A 147 1.58 5.19 19.06
N ASP A 148 1.08 4.11 19.66
CA ASP A 148 1.78 2.81 19.70
C ASP A 148 1.87 2.20 18.29
N TRP A 149 0.76 2.21 17.53
CA TRP A 149 0.73 1.70 16.17
C TRP A 149 1.68 2.47 15.25
N LEU A 150 1.67 3.80 15.36
CA LEU A 150 2.53 4.69 14.55
C LEU A 150 4.02 4.47 14.90
N THR A 151 4.36 4.40 16.18
CA THR A 151 5.74 4.16 16.64
C THR A 151 6.24 2.79 16.14
N ALA A 152 5.43 1.75 16.31
CA ALA A 152 5.78 0.41 15.83
C ALA A 152 5.92 0.37 14.30
N LEU A 153 5.06 1.05 13.55
CA LEU A 153 5.12 1.11 12.10
C LEU A 153 6.42 1.79 11.60
N ARG A 154 6.90 2.82 12.31
CA ARG A 154 8.21 3.45 12.02
C ARG A 154 9.36 2.46 12.16
N VAL A 155 9.32 1.59 13.17
CA VAL A 155 10.34 0.54 13.40
C VAL A 155 10.37 -0.44 12.21
N GLU A 156 9.23 -0.74 11.59
CA GLU A 156 9.14 -1.60 10.40
C GLU A 156 9.71 -0.93 9.13
N GLY A 157 10.06 0.36 9.20
CA GLY A 157 10.70 1.10 8.12
C GLY A 157 9.73 1.88 7.22
N VAL A 158 8.48 2.04 7.63
CA VAL A 158 7.54 2.93 6.94
C VAL A 158 7.94 4.38 7.23
N ASN A 159 8.08 5.19 6.17
CA ASN A 159 8.51 6.59 6.28
C ASN A 159 7.52 7.60 5.69
N ARG A 160 6.41 7.13 5.10
CA ARG A 160 5.34 7.98 4.59
C ARG A 160 3.97 7.40 4.96
N LEU A 161 3.03 8.28 5.31
CA LEU A 161 1.62 7.92 5.51
C LEU A 161 0.72 8.68 4.55
N SER A 162 -0.24 7.95 3.95
CA SER A 162 -1.37 8.53 3.22
C SER A 162 -2.62 8.39 4.09
N ILE A 163 -3.09 9.51 4.67
CA ILE A 163 -4.15 9.50 5.67
C ILE A 163 -5.47 9.89 5.01
N GLY A 164 -6.42 8.97 4.96
CA GLY A 164 -7.72 9.17 4.34
C GLY A 164 -8.66 10.07 5.15
N ILE A 165 -8.39 11.36 5.24
CA ILE A 165 -9.19 12.35 5.98
C ILE A 165 -10.49 12.66 5.23
N GLN A 166 -10.44 12.88 3.93
CA GLN A 166 -11.52 13.19 2.99
C GLN A 166 -12.19 14.56 3.19
N SER A 167 -12.51 14.97 4.43
CA SER A 167 -13.10 16.26 4.77
C SER A 167 -12.81 16.64 6.21
N PHE A 168 -12.85 17.95 6.50
CA PHE A 168 -12.86 18.50 7.85
C PHE A 168 -14.25 19.01 8.27
N ILE A 169 -15.31 18.59 7.58
CA ILE A 169 -16.71 18.93 7.86
C ILE A 169 -17.45 17.65 8.27
N ASP A 170 -17.88 17.56 9.52
CA ASP A 170 -18.53 16.36 10.07
C ASP A 170 -19.78 15.92 9.31
N ARG A 171 -20.56 16.89 8.77
CA ARG A 171 -21.73 16.58 7.93
C ARG A 171 -21.32 15.79 6.70
N ASP A 172 -20.24 16.18 6.05
CA ASP A 172 -19.75 15.56 4.83
C ASP A 172 -19.14 14.18 5.14
N LEU A 173 -18.39 14.05 6.25
CA LEU A 173 -17.88 12.77 6.73
C LEU A 173 -19.01 11.78 7.01
N ARG A 174 -20.09 12.20 7.67
CA ARG A 174 -21.27 11.36 7.90
C ARG A 174 -21.96 10.95 6.60
N TRP A 175 -22.10 11.90 5.66
CA TRP A 175 -22.69 11.62 4.34
C TRP A 175 -21.85 10.60 3.55
N MET A 176 -20.52 10.69 3.63
CA MET A 176 -19.59 9.74 3.02
C MET A 176 -19.50 8.40 3.76
N HIS A 177 -20.20 8.22 4.88
CA HIS A 177 -20.11 7.04 5.76
C HIS A 177 -18.71 6.82 6.33
N ARG A 178 -18.02 7.93 6.69
CA ARG A 178 -16.73 7.86 7.40
C ARG A 178 -16.94 7.63 8.88
N ARG A 179 -16.00 6.86 9.51
CA ARG A 179 -16.07 6.49 10.93
C ARG A 179 -15.47 7.53 11.87
N HIS A 180 -14.57 8.36 11.34
CA HIS A 180 -13.94 9.44 12.08
C HIS A 180 -14.70 10.77 11.90
N ASP A 181 -14.47 11.71 12.81
CA ASP A 181 -14.89 13.10 12.75
C ASP A 181 -13.70 14.03 12.44
N ALA A 182 -13.96 15.30 12.18
CA ALA A 182 -12.94 16.30 11.87
C ALA A 182 -11.89 16.42 12.99
N ALA A 183 -12.32 16.37 14.27
CA ALA A 183 -11.42 16.46 15.41
C ALA A 183 -10.47 15.25 15.49
N SER A 184 -10.98 14.06 15.19
CA SER A 184 -10.16 12.83 15.13
C SER A 184 -9.15 12.89 13.99
N ALA A 185 -9.53 13.45 12.83
CA ALA A 185 -8.61 13.65 11.71
C ALA A 185 -7.43 14.57 12.10
N VAL A 186 -7.70 15.69 12.76
CA VAL A 186 -6.64 16.60 13.23
C VAL A 186 -5.73 15.91 14.26
N ARG A 187 -6.32 15.17 15.22
CA ARG A 187 -5.53 14.41 16.21
C ARG A 187 -4.64 13.38 15.54
N ALA A 188 -5.16 12.64 14.57
CA ALA A 188 -4.40 11.60 13.86
C ALA A 188 -3.15 12.16 13.15
N VAL A 189 -3.28 13.33 12.50
CA VAL A 189 -2.12 14.02 11.89
C VAL A 189 -1.10 14.41 12.96
N GLY A 190 -1.55 15.00 14.07
CA GLY A 190 -0.66 15.37 15.19
C GLY A 190 0.04 14.18 15.82
N GLU A 191 -0.63 13.02 15.97
CA GLU A 191 0.00 11.78 16.45
C GLU A 191 1.04 11.27 15.45
N ALA A 192 0.74 11.27 14.16
CA ALA A 192 1.69 10.86 13.13
C ALA A 192 2.96 11.73 13.16
N GLN A 193 2.80 13.05 13.28
CA GLN A 193 3.94 13.98 13.40
C GLN A 193 4.75 13.72 14.68
N ARG A 194 4.11 13.49 15.83
CA ARG A 194 4.79 13.15 17.09
C ARG A 194 5.54 11.82 17.00
N ALA A 195 5.03 10.87 16.25
CA ALA A 195 5.72 9.60 15.97
C ALA A 195 6.87 9.72 14.96
N GLY A 196 7.14 10.93 14.44
CA GLY A 196 8.26 11.22 13.55
C GLY A 196 7.97 10.98 12.05
N PHE A 197 6.70 10.96 11.63
CA PHE A 197 6.35 10.98 10.23
C PHE A 197 6.39 12.42 9.70
N GLU A 198 7.37 12.73 8.86
CA GLU A 198 7.51 14.04 8.21
C GLU A 198 6.79 14.09 6.85
N ASN A 199 6.62 12.94 6.20
CA ASN A 199 5.96 12.84 4.89
C ASN A 199 4.53 12.31 5.08
N LEU A 200 3.56 13.24 5.07
CA LEU A 200 2.14 12.98 5.23
C LEU A 200 1.35 13.50 4.02
N THR A 201 0.36 12.73 3.58
CA THR A 201 -0.56 13.09 2.49
C THR A 201 -1.99 12.85 2.92
#